data_6e89d87b34e60558f0909d96aa07e471
#
_entry.id   6e89d87b34e60558f0909d96aa07e471
#
_cell.length_a   1.000
_cell.length_b   1.000
_cell.length_c   1.000
_cell.angle_alpha   90.00
_cell.angle_beta   90.00
_cell.angle_gamma   90.00
#
_symmetry.space_group_name_H-M   'P 1'
#
loop_
_entity.id
_entity.type
_entity.pdbx_description
1 polymer ?
#
loop_
_entity_poly.entity_id
_entity_poly.type
_entity_poly.pdbx_seq_one_letter_code
_entity_poly.pdbx_strand_id
1 'polypeptide(L)'
;MLYRIIYMFNRILYTLRLKKRPPNLGRDNVMQSIPLRNTAIKWEMDDKDEVSLVIPQKDKLWVKITSKIFMIPDKRVVVLDDVGSFVWTLCDGKNSIEHIIRRLCNKYNLTRKEAEVSLLTYMRQLGKRGFVGFAVSKEQYEKAQKRKDKK
;
A
#
# COMPACT_ATOMS: atom_id res chain seq x y z
N MET A 1 -0.99 -8.90 -16.58
CA MET A 1 -2.44 -8.58 -16.60
C MET A 1 -3.25 -9.43 -15.61
N LEU A 2 -3.08 -10.75 -15.54
CA LEU A 2 -3.80 -11.64 -14.60
C LEU A 2 -3.61 -11.32 -13.12
N TYR A 3 -2.42 -10.92 -12.67
CA TYR A 3 -2.14 -10.55 -11.27
C TYR A 3 -2.96 -9.35 -10.76
N ARG A 4 -3.27 -8.40 -11.65
CA ARG A 4 -4.07 -7.19 -11.34
C ARG A 4 -5.52 -7.52 -11.02
N ILE A 5 -6.10 -8.46 -11.76
CA ILE A 5 -7.52 -8.88 -11.62
C ILE A 5 -7.70 -9.66 -10.32
N ILE A 6 -6.77 -10.57 -10.00
CA ILE A 6 -6.80 -11.38 -8.77
C ILE A 6 -6.69 -10.51 -7.52
N TYR A 7 -5.89 -9.42 -7.55
CA TYR A 7 -5.74 -8.52 -6.41
C TYR A 7 -6.99 -7.67 -6.16
N MET A 8 -7.63 -7.15 -7.21
CA MET A 8 -8.89 -6.41 -7.09
C MET A 8 -10.04 -7.28 -6.61
N PHE A 9 -10.16 -8.51 -7.13
CA PHE A 9 -11.20 -9.45 -6.75
C PHE A 9 -11.06 -9.90 -5.27
N ASN A 10 -9.83 -10.15 -4.83
CA ASN A 10 -9.54 -10.48 -3.45
C ASN A 10 -9.96 -9.37 -2.47
N ARG A 11 -9.78 -8.09 -2.84
CA ARG A 11 -10.16 -6.96 -1.99
C ARG A 11 -11.65 -6.88 -1.73
N ILE A 12 -12.48 -7.15 -2.75
CA ILE A 12 -13.96 -7.18 -2.62
C ILE A 12 -14.39 -8.32 -1.69
N LEU A 13 -13.80 -9.49 -1.83
CA LEU A 13 -14.10 -10.66 -1.00
C LEU A 13 -13.69 -10.47 0.47
N TYR A 14 -12.60 -9.75 0.77
CA TYR A 14 -12.22 -9.40 2.16
C TYR A 14 -13.19 -8.41 2.79
N THR A 15 -13.70 -7.44 2.03
CA THR A 15 -14.67 -6.45 2.51
C THR A 15 -16.00 -7.09 2.86
N LEU A 16 -16.37 -8.14 2.14
CA LEU A 16 -17.61 -8.90 2.35
C LEU A 16 -17.47 -10.03 3.40
N ARG A 17 -16.34 -10.14 4.12
CA ARG A 17 -16.01 -11.24 5.05
C ARG A 17 -16.09 -12.65 4.43
N LEU A 18 -16.15 -12.77 3.13
CA LEU A 18 -16.23 -14.05 2.41
C LEU A 18 -14.89 -14.74 2.26
N LYS A 19 -13.78 -14.06 2.57
CA LYS A 19 -12.43 -14.60 2.48
C LYS A 19 -11.69 -14.53 3.81
N LYS A 20 -11.04 -15.63 4.19
CA LYS A 20 -10.20 -15.71 5.39
C LYS A 20 -9.04 -14.69 5.30
N ARG A 21 -8.63 -14.12 6.45
CA ARG A 21 -7.48 -13.21 6.51
C ARG A 21 -6.25 -13.86 5.86
N PRO A 22 -5.44 -13.10 5.11
CA PRO A 22 -4.22 -13.65 4.52
C PRO A 22 -3.30 -14.25 5.59
N PRO A 23 -2.50 -15.26 5.26
CA PRO A 23 -1.58 -15.86 6.19
C PRO A 23 -0.53 -14.85 6.64
N ASN A 24 -0.01 -15.00 7.87
CA ASN A 24 1.13 -14.23 8.33
C ASN A 24 2.38 -14.72 7.58
N LEU A 25 2.95 -13.86 6.76
CA LEU A 25 4.07 -14.20 5.89
C LEU A 25 5.39 -14.46 6.65
N GLY A 26 5.50 -14.02 7.91
CA GLY A 26 6.78 -14.00 8.61
C GLY A 26 7.68 -12.84 8.16
N ARG A 27 8.67 -12.49 9.00
CA ARG A 27 9.52 -11.32 8.79
C ARG A 27 10.30 -11.38 7.49
N ASP A 28 10.94 -12.50 7.18
CA ASP A 28 11.80 -12.63 5.99
C ASP A 28 11.03 -12.46 4.68
N ASN A 29 9.84 -13.05 4.60
CA ASN A 29 8.98 -12.89 3.43
C ASN A 29 8.44 -11.47 3.28
N VAL A 30 8.21 -10.76 4.41
CA VAL A 30 7.83 -9.34 4.39
C VAL A 30 8.98 -8.49 3.85
N MET A 31 10.23 -8.75 4.29
CA MET A 31 11.41 -8.01 3.81
C MET A 31 11.65 -8.19 2.31
N GLN A 32 11.37 -9.37 1.79
CA GLN A 32 11.51 -9.69 0.36
C GLN A 32 10.29 -9.26 -0.48
N SER A 33 9.18 -8.89 0.15
CA SER A 33 7.99 -8.46 -0.58
C SER A 33 8.24 -7.14 -1.31
N ILE A 34 7.58 -6.99 -2.45
CA ILE A 34 7.74 -5.83 -3.33
C ILE A 34 6.47 -4.99 -3.26
N PRO A 35 6.53 -3.77 -2.71
CA PRO A 35 5.38 -2.88 -2.68
C PRO A 35 5.08 -2.31 -4.06
N LEU A 36 3.79 -2.24 -4.39
CA LEU A 36 3.30 -1.70 -5.65
C LEU A 36 2.18 -0.70 -5.38
N ARG A 37 2.29 0.48 -5.95
CA ARG A 37 1.26 1.52 -5.87
C ARG A 37 -0.05 1.07 -6.51
N ASN A 38 -1.15 1.47 -5.93
CA ASN A 38 -2.47 1.28 -6.53
C ASN A 38 -2.64 2.25 -7.72
N THR A 39 -2.73 1.71 -8.92
CA THR A 39 -2.86 2.49 -10.17
C THR A 39 -4.18 3.27 -10.28
N ALA A 40 -5.17 2.99 -9.44
CA ALA A 40 -6.40 3.77 -9.38
C ALA A 40 -6.22 5.11 -8.64
N ILE A 41 -5.11 5.29 -7.93
CA ILE A 41 -4.78 6.53 -7.24
C ILE A 41 -3.90 7.36 -8.16
N LYS A 42 -4.41 8.52 -8.57
CA LYS A 42 -3.62 9.53 -9.24
C LYS A 42 -2.71 10.21 -8.22
N TRP A 43 -1.52 10.57 -8.63
CA TRP A 43 -0.58 11.29 -7.79
C TRP A 43 0.24 12.24 -8.63
N GLU A 44 0.66 13.31 -8.02
CA GLU A 44 1.50 14.35 -8.62
C GLU A 44 2.62 14.67 -7.64
N MET A 45 3.77 15.09 -8.14
CA MET A 45 4.90 15.52 -7.34
C MET A 45 5.13 16.99 -7.65
N ASP A 46 5.29 17.80 -6.61
CA ASP A 46 5.56 19.23 -6.76
C ASP A 46 7.06 19.54 -6.88
N ASP A 47 7.39 20.82 -7.01
CA ASP A 47 8.77 21.30 -7.14
C ASP A 47 9.63 21.08 -5.87
N LYS A 48 9.01 20.70 -4.76
CA LYS A 48 9.65 20.37 -3.48
C LYS A 48 9.79 18.87 -3.25
N ASP A 49 9.54 18.06 -4.28
CA ASP A 49 9.50 16.59 -4.19
C ASP A 49 8.41 16.04 -3.25
N GLU A 50 7.40 16.84 -2.88
CA GLU A 50 6.26 16.39 -2.11
C GLU A 50 5.21 15.75 -3.01
N VAL A 51 4.74 14.58 -2.62
CA VAL A 51 3.76 13.81 -3.38
C VAL A 51 2.35 14.11 -2.87
N SER A 52 1.48 14.53 -3.77
CA SER A 52 0.05 14.68 -3.56
C SER A 52 -0.72 13.51 -4.14
N LEU A 53 -1.49 12.81 -3.30
CA LEU A 53 -2.35 11.70 -3.71
C LEU A 53 -3.77 12.20 -3.93
N VAL A 54 -4.29 12.02 -5.14
CA VAL A 54 -5.69 12.33 -5.47
C VAL A 54 -6.52 11.07 -5.30
N ILE A 55 -7.29 11.03 -4.21
CA ILE A 55 -8.12 9.87 -3.85
C ILE A 55 -9.52 10.09 -4.39
N PRO A 56 -10.00 9.27 -5.36
CA PRO A 56 -11.38 9.33 -5.79
C PRO A 56 -12.29 8.95 -4.63
N GLN A 57 -13.26 9.76 -4.31
CA GLN A 57 -14.31 9.35 -3.39
C GLN A 57 -15.09 8.19 -4.04
N LYS A 58 -15.28 7.12 -3.29
CA LYS A 58 -16.12 6.02 -3.76
C LYS A 58 -17.55 6.55 -3.92
N ASP A 59 -18.05 6.45 -5.13
CA ASP A 59 -19.43 6.75 -5.48
C ASP A 59 -20.40 5.90 -4.65
N LYS A 60 -20.74 6.39 -3.47
CA LYS A 60 -21.99 5.97 -2.84
C LYS A 60 -23.07 6.82 -3.48
N LEU A 61 -24.09 6.20 -4.02
CA LEU A 61 -25.25 6.88 -4.64
C LEU A 61 -25.77 8.04 -3.77
N TRP A 62 -25.76 7.88 -2.46
CA TRP A 62 -26.10 8.90 -1.46
C TRP A 62 -25.15 10.12 -1.46
N VAL A 63 -23.85 9.92 -1.76
CA VAL A 63 -22.86 11.02 -1.82
C VAL A 63 -23.11 11.86 -3.08
N LYS A 64 -23.52 11.25 -4.20
CA LYS A 64 -23.91 11.99 -5.42
C LYS A 64 -25.13 12.88 -5.22
N ILE A 65 -26.08 12.45 -4.39
CA ILE A 65 -27.29 13.22 -4.11
C ILE A 65 -26.98 14.37 -3.15
N THR A 66 -26.15 14.12 -2.11
CA THR A 66 -25.80 15.13 -1.12
C THR A 66 -24.70 16.09 -1.59
N SER A 67 -23.76 15.66 -2.44
CA SER A 67 -22.70 16.53 -2.97
C SER A 67 -23.25 17.62 -3.90
N LYS A 68 -24.34 17.33 -4.59
CA LYS A 68 -25.03 18.33 -5.43
C LYS A 68 -25.71 19.44 -4.60
N ILE A 69 -26.05 19.16 -3.37
CA ILE A 69 -26.72 20.10 -2.45
C ILE A 69 -25.70 20.86 -1.57
N PHE A 70 -24.57 20.23 -1.19
CA PHE A 70 -23.62 20.76 -0.21
C PHE A 70 -22.24 21.15 -0.76
N MET A 71 -22.02 21.19 -2.08
CA MET A 71 -20.71 21.52 -2.70
C MET A 71 -19.52 20.74 -2.08
N ILE A 72 -19.68 19.48 -1.74
CA ILE A 72 -18.61 18.64 -1.19
C ILE A 72 -17.67 18.28 -2.33
N PRO A 73 -16.34 18.54 -2.22
CA PRO A 73 -15.40 18.23 -3.29
C PRO A 73 -15.36 16.72 -3.56
N ASP A 74 -15.49 16.33 -4.81
CA ASP A 74 -15.52 14.93 -5.28
C ASP A 74 -14.17 14.19 -5.10
N LYS A 75 -13.12 14.90 -4.70
CA LYS A 75 -11.76 14.38 -4.59
C LYS A 75 -11.16 14.80 -3.25
N ARG A 76 -10.47 13.87 -2.60
CA ARG A 76 -9.61 14.19 -1.45
C ARG A 76 -8.16 14.19 -1.91
N VAL A 77 -7.47 15.29 -1.64
CA VAL A 77 -6.02 15.37 -1.83
C VAL A 77 -5.35 15.09 -0.49
N VAL A 78 -4.39 14.18 -0.49
CA VAL A 78 -3.54 13.88 0.67
C VAL A 78 -2.11 14.19 0.26
N VAL A 79 -1.51 15.19 0.88
CA VAL A 79 -0.09 15.52 0.70
C VAL A 79 0.73 14.62 1.63
N LEU A 80 1.75 13.99 1.10
CA LEU A 80 2.72 13.20 1.86
C LEU A 80 3.88 14.11 2.26
N ASP A 81 4.43 13.87 3.44
CA ASP A 81 5.67 14.51 3.88
C ASP A 81 6.88 14.02 3.05
N ASP A 82 8.05 14.63 3.23
CA ASP A 82 9.27 14.26 2.50
C ASP A 82 9.59 12.76 2.59
N VAL A 83 9.54 12.18 3.78
CA VAL A 83 9.82 10.74 3.96
C VAL A 83 8.76 9.89 3.27
N GLY A 84 7.49 10.24 3.43
CA GLY A 84 6.37 9.55 2.79
C GLY A 84 6.42 9.64 1.27
N SER A 85 6.76 10.80 0.73
CA SER A 85 6.93 11.05 -0.71
C SER A 85 8.08 10.21 -1.27
N PHE A 86 9.22 10.19 -0.59
CA PHE A 86 10.35 9.36 -0.97
C PHE A 86 10.00 7.87 -0.98
N VAL A 87 9.34 7.38 0.07
CA VAL A 87 8.87 5.98 0.12
C VAL A 87 7.85 5.69 -0.97
N TRP A 88 6.94 6.62 -1.24
CA TRP A 88 5.95 6.48 -2.31
C TRP A 88 6.59 6.28 -3.68
N THR A 89 7.64 7.04 -4.00
CA THR A 89 8.35 6.89 -5.28
C THR A 89 9.00 5.52 -5.43
N LEU A 90 9.49 4.93 -4.33
CA LEU A 90 10.12 3.61 -4.31
C LEU A 90 9.12 2.43 -4.36
N CYS A 91 7.82 2.68 -4.15
CA CYS A 91 6.77 1.66 -4.28
C CYS A 91 6.37 1.42 -5.75
N ASP A 92 7.32 1.19 -6.61
CA ASP A 92 7.20 1.07 -8.06
C ASP A 92 7.00 -0.37 -8.58
N GLY A 93 7.00 -1.34 -7.67
CA GLY A 93 6.92 -2.76 -8.02
C GLY A 93 8.26 -3.39 -8.40
N LYS A 94 9.39 -2.70 -8.16
CA LYS A 94 10.76 -3.18 -8.42
C LYS A 94 11.59 -3.33 -7.16
N ASN A 95 11.36 -2.44 -6.19
CA ASN A 95 12.12 -2.39 -4.95
C ASN A 95 11.50 -3.29 -3.89
N SER A 96 12.30 -4.14 -3.23
CA SER A 96 11.85 -4.88 -2.05
C SER A 96 11.78 -3.98 -0.82
N ILE A 97 11.03 -4.38 0.21
CA ILE A 97 11.00 -3.68 1.50
C ILE A 97 12.42 -3.53 2.07
N GLU A 98 13.24 -4.56 2.00
CA GLU A 98 14.64 -4.52 2.41
C GLU A 98 15.46 -3.46 1.66
N HIS A 99 15.24 -3.32 0.34
CA HIS A 99 15.91 -2.29 -0.46
C HIS A 99 15.47 -0.89 -0.05
N ILE A 100 14.18 -0.68 0.20
CA ILE A 100 13.63 0.61 0.65
C ILE A 100 14.19 0.99 2.02
N ILE A 101 14.31 0.02 2.97
CA ILE A 101 14.94 0.27 4.28
C ILE A 101 16.36 0.81 4.11
N ARG A 102 17.19 0.17 3.27
CA ARG A 102 18.57 0.63 3.00
C ARG A 102 18.59 2.04 2.41
N ARG A 103 17.69 2.36 1.50
CA ARG A 103 17.57 3.69 0.91
C ARG A 103 17.18 4.75 1.94
N LEU A 104 16.28 4.41 2.88
CA LEU A 104 15.91 5.29 3.99
C LEU A 104 17.07 5.53 4.95
N CYS A 105 17.81 4.49 5.33
CA CYS A 105 19.00 4.63 6.17
C CYS A 105 20.00 5.61 5.56
N ASN A 106 20.28 5.47 4.26
CA ASN A 106 21.26 6.28 3.56
C ASN A 106 20.80 7.75 3.38
N LYS A 107 19.50 7.96 3.02
CA LYS A 107 19.02 9.32 2.74
C LYS A 107 18.83 10.13 4.03
N TYR A 108 18.31 9.50 5.09
CA TYR A 108 17.88 10.19 6.31
C TYR A 108 18.79 9.91 7.52
N ASN A 109 19.93 9.24 7.30
CA ASN A 109 20.89 8.85 8.35
C ASN A 109 20.23 8.12 9.53
N LEU A 110 19.28 7.22 9.22
CA LEU A 110 18.56 6.42 10.20
C LEU A 110 19.30 5.12 10.52
N THR A 111 19.18 4.65 11.74
CA THR A 111 19.57 3.28 12.06
C THR A 111 18.64 2.30 11.32
N ARG A 112 19.17 1.09 11.03
CA ARG A 112 18.37 0.04 10.39
C ARG A 112 17.05 -0.25 11.12
N LYS A 113 17.10 -0.27 12.46
CA LYS A 113 15.93 -0.56 13.31
C LYS A 113 14.87 0.53 13.19
N GLU A 114 15.27 1.78 13.21
CA GLU A 114 14.35 2.93 13.03
C GLU A 114 13.71 2.91 11.66
N ALA A 115 14.50 2.76 10.60
CA ALA A 115 14.00 2.69 9.23
C ALA A 115 13.04 1.51 9.03
N GLU A 116 13.36 0.32 9.59
CA GLU A 116 12.50 -0.87 9.50
C GLU A 116 11.16 -0.64 10.20
N VAL A 117 11.15 -0.18 11.45
CA VAL A 117 9.92 0.03 12.23
C VAL A 117 9.04 1.10 11.59
N SER A 118 9.63 2.22 11.18
CA SER A 118 8.93 3.33 10.55
C SER A 118 8.32 2.90 9.21
N LEU A 119 9.13 2.27 8.34
CA LEU A 119 8.66 1.81 7.03
C LEU A 119 7.54 0.78 7.16
N LEU A 120 7.69 -0.25 8.00
CA LEU A 120 6.67 -1.29 8.16
C LEU A 120 5.36 -0.73 8.72
N THR A 121 5.46 0.24 9.63
CA THR A 121 4.28 0.93 10.17
C THR A 121 3.58 1.73 9.08
N TYR A 122 4.33 2.50 8.30
CA TYR A 122 3.82 3.29 7.20
C TYR A 122 3.19 2.40 6.10
N MET A 123 3.89 1.35 5.67
CA MET A 123 3.39 0.38 4.70
C MET A 123 2.08 -0.28 5.16
N ARG A 124 1.96 -0.60 6.45
CA ARG A 124 0.71 -1.13 7.01
C ARG A 124 -0.44 -0.14 6.89
N GLN A 125 -0.19 1.15 7.11
CA GLN A 125 -1.21 2.19 6.95
C GLN A 125 -1.63 2.35 5.48
N LEU A 126 -0.65 2.44 4.57
CA LEU A 126 -0.92 2.52 3.13
C LEU A 126 -1.69 1.29 2.62
N GLY A 127 -1.29 0.10 3.07
CA GLY A 127 -1.97 -1.16 2.74
C GLY A 127 -3.41 -1.22 3.25
N LYS A 128 -3.67 -0.80 4.50
CA LYS A 128 -5.03 -0.72 5.06
C LYS A 128 -5.93 0.23 4.26
N ARG A 129 -5.39 1.34 3.79
CA ARG A 129 -6.11 2.31 2.95
C ARG A 129 -6.23 1.84 1.49
N GLY A 130 -5.51 0.79 1.11
CA GLY A 130 -5.46 0.25 -0.24
C GLY A 130 -4.68 1.12 -1.22
N PHE A 131 -3.74 1.92 -0.72
CA PHE A 131 -2.87 2.77 -1.54
C PHE A 131 -1.71 1.97 -2.12
N VAL A 132 -1.23 0.98 -1.37
CA VAL A 132 -0.14 0.08 -1.76
C VAL A 132 -0.58 -1.37 -1.59
N GLY A 133 -0.20 -2.21 -2.54
CA GLY A 133 -0.26 -3.66 -2.47
C GLY A 133 1.14 -4.26 -2.37
N PHE A 134 1.22 -5.55 -2.05
CA PHE A 134 2.49 -6.27 -1.96
C PHE A 134 2.48 -7.47 -2.89
N ALA A 135 3.48 -7.57 -3.74
CA ALA A 135 3.77 -8.77 -4.50
C ALA A 135 4.68 -9.67 -3.66
N VAL A 136 4.26 -10.92 -3.52
CA VAL A 136 5.05 -12.00 -2.92
C VAL A 136 5.14 -13.15 -3.91
N SER A 137 6.22 -13.93 -3.85
CA SER A 137 6.31 -15.09 -4.72
C SER A 137 5.24 -16.13 -4.37
N LYS A 138 4.82 -16.91 -5.38
CA LYS A 138 3.82 -17.97 -5.18
C LYS A 138 4.26 -18.97 -4.12
N GLU A 139 5.53 -19.34 -4.12
CA GLU A 139 6.12 -20.26 -3.14
C GLU A 139 6.07 -19.72 -1.71
N GLN A 140 6.35 -18.44 -1.52
CA GLN A 140 6.27 -17.78 -0.20
C GLN A 140 4.83 -17.77 0.31
N TYR A 141 3.87 -17.52 -0.57
CA TYR A 141 2.44 -17.53 -0.22
C TYR A 141 1.99 -18.96 0.17
N GLU A 142 2.35 -19.98 -0.59
CA GLU A 142 2.01 -21.38 -0.30
C GLU A 142 2.61 -21.88 1.00
N LYS A 143 3.90 -21.56 1.27
CA LYS A 143 4.56 -21.88 2.54
C LYS A 143 3.87 -21.21 3.74
N ALA A 144 3.43 -19.96 3.60
CA ALA A 144 2.72 -19.24 4.64
C ALA A 144 1.32 -19.83 4.89
N GLN A 145 0.64 -20.27 3.83
CA GLN A 145 -0.66 -20.95 3.92
C GLN A 145 -0.57 -22.26 4.68
N LYS A 146 0.38 -23.13 4.33
CA LYS A 146 0.62 -24.41 5.01
C LYS A 146 0.94 -24.26 6.50
N ARG A 147 1.63 -23.19 6.91
CA ARG A 147 1.89 -22.90 8.33
C ARG A 147 0.63 -22.52 9.10
N LYS A 148 -0.34 -21.90 8.42
CA LYS A 148 -1.62 -21.49 9.03
C LYS A 148 -2.55 -22.66 9.26
N ASP A 149 -2.55 -23.63 8.32
CA ASP A 149 -3.42 -24.81 8.37
C ASP A 149 -2.93 -25.87 9.38
N LYS A 150 -1.69 -25.72 9.91
CA LYS A 150 -1.08 -26.57 10.96
C LYS A 150 -1.28 -26.03 12.39
N LYS A 151 -1.92 -24.88 12.57
CA LYS A 151 -2.27 -24.29 13.86
C LYS A 151 -3.79 -24.31 14.10
#